data_12ec5603f05249400bec6565be00942c
#
_entry.id   12ec5603f05249400bec6565be00942c
#
_cell.length_a   1.000
_cell.length_b   1.000
_cell.length_c   1.000
_cell.angle_alpha   90.00
_cell.angle_beta   90.00
_cell.angle_gamma   90.00
#
_symmetry.space_group_name_H-M   'P 1'
#
loop_
_entity.id
_entity.type
_entity.pdbx_description
1 polymer ?
#
loop_
_entity_poly.entity_id
_entity_poly.type
_entity_poly.pdbx_seq_one_letter_code
_entity_poly.pdbx_strand_id
1 'polypeptide(L)'
;MSVVRINIVVEGQTEERFVKKVLTPYLSERGVYSFARRVTTHRTKGYKGGMKTYRKVRMDIEIWLKQDTSAYCSTMFDLYGLPKDFPGYETGQPMQDPYARVAHLEAAFGKDIDHRRFIPFFLLHEFEALLLSDPVKLDNTWAELEGGSSRLSSLERILEEC
;
A
#
# COMPACT_ATOMS: atom_id res chain seq x y z
N MET A 1 5.81 28.21 3.40
CA MET A 1 6.16 26.77 3.45
C MET A 1 5.96 26.17 2.07
N SER A 2 6.95 25.45 1.56
CA SER A 2 6.78 24.75 0.27
C SER A 2 5.79 23.60 0.43
N VAL A 3 4.75 23.59 -0.38
CA VAL A 3 3.74 22.51 -0.41
C VAL A 3 4.40 21.26 -1.04
N VAL A 4 4.42 20.16 -0.31
CA VAL A 4 4.89 18.87 -0.82
C VAL A 4 3.69 18.09 -1.37
N ARG A 5 3.82 17.56 -2.59
CA ARG A 5 2.81 16.70 -3.21
C ARG A 5 3.37 15.30 -3.42
N ILE A 6 2.53 14.29 -3.20
CA ILE A 6 2.90 12.88 -3.39
C ILE A 6 1.76 12.09 -4.04
N ASN A 7 2.06 11.40 -5.13
CA ASN A 7 1.19 10.39 -5.71
C ASN A 7 1.49 9.05 -5.05
N ILE A 8 0.48 8.39 -4.50
CA ILE A 8 0.60 7.08 -3.86
C ILE A 8 -0.09 6.05 -4.75
N VAL A 9 0.72 5.19 -5.36
CA VAL A 9 0.24 4.13 -6.23
C VAL A 9 -0.22 2.96 -5.38
N VAL A 10 -1.46 2.51 -5.60
CA VAL A 10 -2.12 1.46 -4.82
C VAL A 10 -2.68 0.37 -5.73
N GLU A 11 -2.89 -0.83 -5.20
CA GLU A 11 -3.40 -1.96 -5.98
C GLU A 11 -4.91 -1.87 -6.25
N GLY A 12 -5.69 -1.58 -5.23
CA GLY A 12 -7.13 -1.73 -5.25
C GLY A 12 -7.92 -0.52 -4.77
N GLN A 13 -9.23 -0.76 -4.63
CA GLN A 13 -10.18 0.27 -4.19
C GLN A 13 -10.10 0.52 -2.68
N THR A 14 -9.74 -0.49 -1.91
CA THR A 14 -9.67 -0.41 -0.44
C THR A 14 -8.53 0.51 -0.03
N GLU A 15 -7.34 0.28 -0.56
CA GLU A 15 -6.16 1.13 -0.33
C GLU A 15 -6.40 2.55 -0.86
N GLU A 16 -7.05 2.70 -2.03
CA GLU A 16 -7.42 4.00 -2.58
C GLU A 16 -8.31 4.79 -1.62
N ARG A 17 -9.31 4.13 -1.02
CA ARG A 17 -10.21 4.74 -0.02
C ARG A 17 -9.45 5.13 1.24
N PHE A 18 -8.56 4.26 1.72
CA PHE A 18 -7.73 4.54 2.87
C PHE A 18 -6.83 5.77 2.64
N VAL A 19 -6.13 5.82 1.50
CA VAL A 19 -5.33 7.01 1.16
C VAL A 19 -6.19 8.26 1.16
N LYS A 20 -7.35 8.24 0.51
CA LYS A 20 -8.23 9.42 0.39
C LYS A 20 -8.88 9.84 1.71
N LYS A 21 -9.32 8.89 2.52
CA LYS A 21 -10.15 9.15 3.72
C LYS A 21 -9.35 9.27 5.01
N VAL A 22 -8.20 8.63 5.08
CA VAL A 22 -7.38 8.57 6.29
C VAL A 22 -6.04 9.25 6.08
N LEU A 23 -5.26 8.79 5.10
CA LEU A 23 -3.89 9.23 4.94
C LEU A 23 -3.79 10.68 4.41
N THR A 24 -4.64 11.07 3.45
CA THR A 24 -4.64 12.43 2.89
C THR A 24 -4.97 13.49 3.94
N PRO A 25 -6.04 13.39 4.76
CA PRO A 25 -6.28 14.34 5.84
C PRO A 25 -5.10 14.42 6.82
N TYR A 26 -4.60 13.28 7.28
CA TYR A 26 -3.48 13.21 8.22
C TYR A 26 -2.20 13.89 7.69
N LEU A 27 -1.85 13.66 6.43
CA LEU A 27 -0.68 14.23 5.78
C LEU A 27 -0.86 15.73 5.49
N SER A 28 -2.09 16.17 5.13
CA SER A 28 -2.35 17.57 4.80
C SER A 28 -2.12 18.50 5.99
N GLU A 29 -2.42 18.07 7.21
CA GLU A 29 -2.12 18.79 8.45
C GLU A 29 -0.61 19.04 8.62
N ARG A 30 0.23 18.26 7.93
CA ARG A 30 1.69 18.33 7.94
C ARG A 30 2.28 18.96 6.68
N GLY A 31 1.43 19.59 5.86
CA GLY A 31 1.84 20.26 4.62
C GLY A 31 2.16 19.31 3.46
N VAL A 32 1.75 18.04 3.54
CA VAL A 32 1.92 17.04 2.49
C VAL A 32 0.57 16.67 1.89
N TYR A 33 0.39 16.93 0.59
CA TYR A 33 -0.85 16.61 -0.14
C TYR A 33 -0.68 15.33 -0.93
N SER A 34 -1.39 14.29 -0.54
CA SER A 34 -1.33 12.97 -1.16
C SER A 34 -2.51 12.73 -2.11
N PHE A 35 -2.22 12.01 -3.20
CA PHE A 35 -3.19 11.62 -4.23
C PHE A 35 -3.07 10.12 -4.50
N ALA A 36 -4.16 9.40 -4.30
CA ALA A 36 -4.18 7.97 -4.63
C ALA A 36 -4.22 7.75 -6.14
N ARG A 37 -3.42 6.79 -6.60
CA ARG A 37 -3.31 6.36 -8.01
C ARG A 37 -3.41 4.85 -8.08
N ARG A 38 -4.46 4.31 -8.66
CA ARG A 38 -4.56 2.86 -8.84
C ARG A 38 -3.73 2.38 -10.02
N VAL A 39 -3.07 1.22 -9.84
CA VAL A 39 -2.42 0.52 -10.94
C VAL A 39 -3.47 0.18 -12.01
N THR A 40 -3.12 0.44 -13.27
CA THR A 40 -4.01 0.16 -14.41
C THR A 40 -4.11 -1.35 -14.61
N THR A 41 -5.22 -1.94 -14.21
CA THR A 41 -5.54 -3.34 -14.48
C THR A 41 -6.52 -3.42 -15.65
N HIS A 42 -6.17 -4.11 -16.73
CA HIS A 42 -7.16 -4.45 -17.77
C HIS A 42 -8.22 -5.38 -17.15
N ARG A 43 -9.47 -4.92 -17.13
CA ARG A 43 -10.64 -5.77 -16.81
C ARG A 43 -10.82 -6.81 -17.92
N THR A 44 -10.17 -7.93 -17.81
CA THR A 44 -10.65 -9.16 -18.46
C THR A 44 -11.73 -9.75 -17.59
N LYS A 45 -12.92 -10.03 -18.17
CA LYS A 45 -14.07 -10.64 -17.49
C LYS A 45 -13.60 -11.80 -16.60
N GLY A 46 -13.92 -11.72 -15.29
CA GLY A 46 -13.73 -12.83 -14.35
C GLY A 46 -12.52 -12.75 -13.39
N TYR A 47 -11.67 -11.73 -13.44
CA TYR A 47 -10.55 -11.60 -12.50
C TYR A 47 -10.78 -10.46 -11.49
N LYS A 48 -10.82 -10.82 -10.21
CA LYS A 48 -10.72 -9.89 -9.07
C LYS A 48 -9.30 -9.33 -9.05
N GLY A 49 -9.15 -8.01 -8.88
CA GLY A 49 -7.96 -7.19 -8.90
C GLY A 49 -6.63 -7.85 -8.48
N GLY A 50 -5.56 -7.12 -8.55
CA GLY A 50 -4.22 -7.55 -8.19
C GLY A 50 -3.20 -7.18 -9.27
N MET A 51 -1.98 -7.01 -8.83
CA MET A 51 -0.82 -6.69 -9.65
C MET A 51 -0.39 -7.91 -10.45
N LYS A 52 -0.70 -7.98 -11.75
CA LYS A 52 -0.37 -9.15 -12.58
C LYS A 52 1.08 -9.21 -13.04
N THR A 53 1.69 -8.06 -13.31
CA THR A 53 3.06 -7.95 -13.83
C THR A 53 3.70 -6.65 -13.37
N TYR A 54 4.98 -6.70 -13.07
CA TYR A 54 5.78 -5.53 -12.71
C TYR A 54 5.81 -4.48 -13.82
N ARG A 55 5.87 -4.91 -15.09
CA ARG A 55 5.93 -3.99 -16.24
C ARG A 55 4.85 -2.92 -16.22
N LYS A 56 3.62 -3.27 -15.84
CA LYS A 56 2.50 -2.31 -15.77
C LYS A 56 2.69 -1.30 -14.64
N VAL A 57 3.10 -1.78 -13.48
CA VAL A 57 3.41 -0.93 -12.33
C VAL A 57 4.48 0.10 -12.70
N ARG A 58 5.56 -0.34 -13.31
CA ARG A 58 6.64 0.52 -13.79
C ARG A 58 6.13 1.59 -14.75
N MET A 59 5.36 1.20 -15.75
CA MET A 59 4.79 2.15 -16.72
C MET A 59 3.89 3.21 -16.04
N ASP A 60 3.03 2.80 -15.13
CA ASP A 60 2.14 3.72 -14.40
C ASP A 60 2.95 4.71 -13.56
N ILE A 61 3.96 4.25 -12.82
CA ILE A 61 4.84 5.12 -12.02
C ILE A 61 5.59 6.11 -12.91
N GLU A 62 6.16 5.65 -14.02
CA GLU A 62 6.85 6.53 -14.98
C GLU A 62 5.92 7.61 -15.57
N ILE A 63 4.67 7.25 -15.86
CA ILE A 63 3.65 8.19 -16.33
C ILE A 63 3.39 9.26 -15.25
N TRP A 64 3.15 8.86 -13.99
CA TRP A 64 2.88 9.80 -12.90
C TRP A 64 4.06 10.73 -12.63
N LEU A 65 5.30 10.21 -12.64
CA LEU A 65 6.52 11.01 -12.49
C LEU A 65 6.72 12.03 -13.62
N LYS A 66 6.26 11.70 -14.83
CA LYS A 66 6.32 12.61 -16.01
C LYS A 66 5.19 13.64 -15.99
N GLN A 67 3.98 13.24 -15.61
CA GLN A 67 2.81 14.14 -15.60
C GLN A 67 2.89 15.23 -14.53
N ASP A 68 3.45 14.92 -13.36
CA ASP A 68 3.66 15.88 -12.29
C ASP A 68 5.15 15.95 -11.92
N THR A 69 5.84 16.90 -12.54
CA THR A 69 7.29 17.08 -12.37
C THR A 69 7.70 17.63 -11.00
N SER A 70 6.76 18.04 -10.16
CA SER A 70 7.01 18.56 -8.81
C SER A 70 6.54 17.62 -7.70
N ALA A 71 5.69 16.63 -7.99
CA ALA A 71 5.24 15.67 -6.99
C ALA A 71 6.23 14.50 -6.84
N TYR A 72 6.32 13.99 -5.62
CA TYR A 72 6.90 12.68 -5.36
C TYR A 72 5.95 11.57 -5.82
N CYS A 73 6.46 10.37 -6.00
CA CYS A 73 5.67 9.17 -6.26
C CYS A 73 6.09 8.09 -5.26
N SER A 74 5.13 7.50 -4.59
CA SER A 74 5.34 6.37 -3.69
C SER A 74 4.38 5.24 -4.03
N THR A 75 4.55 4.10 -3.41
CA THR A 75 3.68 2.93 -3.55
C THR A 75 3.09 2.54 -2.20
N MET A 76 2.00 1.79 -2.22
CA MET A 76 1.45 1.10 -1.06
C MET A 76 0.98 -0.26 -1.56
N PHE A 77 1.88 -1.22 -1.61
CA PHE A 77 1.66 -2.57 -2.09
C PHE A 77 1.92 -3.58 -0.97
N ASP A 78 1.12 -4.63 -0.94
CA ASP A 78 1.34 -5.72 0.00
C ASP A 78 2.54 -6.56 -0.42
N LEU A 79 3.43 -6.86 0.54
CA LEU A 79 4.63 -7.67 0.30
C LEU A 79 4.29 -9.02 -0.35
N TYR A 80 3.20 -9.63 0.08
CA TYR A 80 2.79 -10.98 -0.37
C TYR A 80 2.03 -10.97 -1.71
N GLY A 81 1.55 -9.80 -2.15
CA GLY A 81 0.84 -9.62 -3.43
C GLY A 81 1.75 -9.38 -4.64
N LEU A 82 3.07 -9.32 -4.45
CA LEU A 82 4.01 -8.98 -5.52
C LEU A 82 4.12 -10.08 -6.58
N PRO A 83 4.10 -9.74 -7.87
CA PRO A 83 4.32 -10.68 -8.95
C PRO A 83 5.78 -11.16 -8.98
N LYS A 84 6.02 -12.36 -9.52
CA LYS A 84 7.36 -12.97 -9.56
C LYS A 84 8.40 -12.21 -10.39
N ASP A 85 7.94 -11.41 -11.36
CA ASP A 85 8.77 -10.54 -12.20
C ASP A 85 9.14 -9.21 -11.52
N PHE A 86 8.82 -9.05 -10.22
CA PHE A 86 9.14 -7.84 -9.47
C PHE A 86 10.65 -7.74 -9.18
N PRO A 87 11.27 -6.53 -9.28
CA PRO A 87 12.68 -6.35 -8.96
C PRO A 87 13.03 -6.85 -7.56
N GLY A 88 14.05 -7.70 -7.47
CA GLY A 88 14.48 -8.27 -6.20
C GLY A 88 13.63 -9.43 -5.67
N TYR A 89 12.53 -9.82 -6.37
CA TYR A 89 11.64 -10.87 -5.88
C TYR A 89 12.36 -12.20 -5.62
N GLU A 90 13.09 -12.73 -6.60
CA GLU A 90 13.78 -14.03 -6.48
C GLU A 90 14.88 -14.00 -5.41
N THR A 91 15.65 -12.92 -5.36
CA THR A 91 16.74 -12.77 -4.38
C THR A 91 16.25 -12.46 -2.96
N GLY A 92 15.03 -11.91 -2.83
CA GLY A 92 14.38 -11.67 -1.55
C GLY A 92 13.66 -12.89 -0.96
N GLN A 93 13.32 -13.89 -1.79
CA GLN A 93 12.58 -15.08 -1.35
C GLN A 93 13.26 -15.88 -0.22
N PRO A 94 14.59 -16.12 -0.24
CA PRO A 94 15.25 -16.88 0.82
C PRO A 94 15.47 -16.08 2.12
N MET A 95 15.15 -14.80 2.16
CA MET A 95 15.34 -13.97 3.35
C MET A 95 14.32 -14.33 4.44
N GLN A 96 14.81 -14.74 5.61
CA GLN A 96 13.99 -15.14 6.75
C GLN A 96 13.44 -13.92 7.51
N ASP A 97 14.23 -12.84 7.60
CA ASP A 97 13.80 -11.60 8.24
C ASP A 97 12.89 -10.80 7.28
N PRO A 98 11.60 -10.62 7.62
CA PRO A 98 10.66 -9.92 6.75
C PRO A 98 11.00 -8.43 6.59
N TYR A 99 11.60 -7.80 7.58
CA TYR A 99 12.03 -6.39 7.48
C TYR A 99 13.21 -6.24 6.52
N ALA A 100 14.19 -7.14 6.60
CA ALA A 100 15.31 -7.18 5.66
C ALA A 100 14.83 -7.45 4.23
N ARG A 101 13.82 -8.32 4.07
CA ARG A 101 13.19 -8.61 2.77
C ARG A 101 12.49 -7.39 2.19
N VAL A 102 11.72 -6.64 2.99
CA VAL A 102 11.08 -5.39 2.55
C VAL A 102 12.15 -4.39 2.10
N ALA A 103 13.16 -4.13 2.92
CA ALA A 103 14.23 -3.19 2.59
C ALA A 103 14.98 -3.59 1.30
N HIS A 104 15.22 -4.88 1.08
CA HIS A 104 15.82 -5.40 -0.14
C HIS A 104 14.96 -5.13 -1.38
N LEU A 105 13.66 -5.39 -1.30
CA LEU A 105 12.72 -5.16 -2.39
C LEU A 105 12.57 -3.67 -2.69
N GLU A 106 12.47 -2.81 -1.67
CA GLU A 106 12.42 -1.36 -1.83
C GLU A 106 13.68 -0.83 -2.52
N ALA A 107 14.85 -1.31 -2.11
CA ALA A 107 16.12 -0.93 -2.73
C ALA A 107 16.20 -1.38 -4.20
N ALA A 108 15.80 -2.60 -4.52
CA ALA A 108 15.78 -3.12 -5.88
C ALA A 108 14.78 -2.35 -6.76
N PHE A 109 13.59 -2.06 -6.23
CA PHE A 109 12.55 -1.31 -6.92
C PHE A 109 12.97 0.15 -7.17
N GLY A 110 13.54 0.80 -6.14
CA GLY A 110 14.06 2.16 -6.27
C GLY A 110 15.16 2.26 -7.33
N LYS A 111 16.06 1.27 -7.38
CA LYS A 111 17.12 1.18 -8.39
C LYS A 111 16.58 0.96 -9.80
N ASP A 112 15.53 0.15 -9.98
CA ASP A 112 14.96 -0.13 -11.29
C ASP A 112 14.20 1.06 -11.87
N ILE A 113 13.45 1.81 -11.04
CA ILE A 113 12.78 3.05 -11.45
C ILE A 113 13.78 4.18 -11.68
N ASP A 114 14.87 4.19 -10.91
CA ASP A 114 15.99 5.16 -10.99
C ASP A 114 15.54 6.62 -11.11
N HIS A 115 14.69 7.05 -10.18
CA HIS A 115 14.15 8.40 -10.21
C HIS A 115 14.15 9.06 -8.82
N ARG A 116 14.81 10.23 -8.68
CA ARG A 116 15.01 10.95 -7.40
C ARG A 116 13.74 11.28 -6.60
N ARG A 117 12.58 11.35 -7.25
CA ARG A 117 11.27 11.63 -6.63
C ARG A 117 10.45 10.36 -6.40
N PHE A 118 11.03 9.19 -6.65
CA PHE A 118 10.39 7.92 -6.37
C PHE A 118 10.81 7.40 -4.99
N ILE A 119 9.84 7.05 -4.17
CA ILE A 119 10.02 6.53 -2.82
C ILE A 119 9.25 5.22 -2.76
N PRO A 120 9.87 4.06 -3.01
CA PRO A 120 9.21 2.77 -2.91
C PRO A 120 8.78 2.50 -1.47
N PHE A 121 7.61 1.91 -1.31
CA PHE A 121 7.09 1.52 -0.01
C PHE A 121 6.23 0.26 -0.14
N PHE A 122 6.47 -0.74 0.71
CA PHE A 122 5.67 -1.94 0.84
C PHE A 122 5.08 -2.06 2.24
N LEU A 123 3.85 -2.54 2.29
CA LEU A 123 3.25 -3.01 3.53
C LEU A 123 3.84 -4.39 3.87
N LEU A 124 4.42 -4.52 5.05
CA LEU A 124 5.01 -5.78 5.52
C LEU A 124 3.94 -6.87 5.67
N HIS A 125 2.77 -6.49 6.15
CA HIS A 125 1.60 -7.33 6.33
C HIS A 125 0.53 -6.98 5.29
N GLU A 126 -0.47 -7.85 5.13
CA GLU A 126 -1.66 -7.54 4.34
C GLU A 126 -2.28 -6.22 4.81
N PHE A 127 -2.84 -5.44 3.88
CA PHE A 127 -3.45 -4.14 4.19
C PHE A 127 -4.50 -4.26 5.32
N GLU A 128 -5.24 -5.35 5.34
CA GLU A 128 -6.27 -5.64 6.34
C GLU A 128 -5.71 -5.72 7.78
N ALA A 129 -4.43 -6.02 7.95
CA ALA A 129 -3.78 -6.01 9.26
C ALA A 129 -3.80 -4.62 9.92
N LEU A 130 -3.88 -3.54 9.14
CA LEU A 130 -4.06 -2.18 9.68
C LEU A 130 -5.38 -2.04 10.46
N LEU A 131 -6.43 -2.79 10.07
CA LEU A 131 -7.70 -2.78 10.79
C LEU A 131 -7.58 -3.42 12.17
N LEU A 132 -6.67 -4.38 12.32
CA LEU A 132 -6.42 -5.08 13.58
C LEU A 132 -5.45 -4.33 14.50
N SER A 133 -4.84 -3.23 14.05
CA SER A 133 -3.92 -2.43 14.86
C SER A 133 -4.60 -1.74 16.06
N ASP A 134 -5.93 -1.57 16.01
CA ASP A 134 -6.73 -1.02 17.10
C ASP A 134 -8.06 -1.80 17.19
N PRO A 135 -8.05 -2.99 17.83
CA PRO A 135 -9.21 -3.86 17.92
C PRO A 135 -10.40 -3.24 18.65
N VAL A 136 -10.15 -2.31 19.59
CA VAL A 136 -11.21 -1.59 20.29
C VAL A 136 -11.97 -0.66 19.37
N LYS A 137 -11.25 0.10 18.53
CA LYS A 137 -11.90 0.96 17.51
C LYS A 137 -12.63 0.14 16.46
N LEU A 138 -12.06 -0.98 16.03
CA LEU A 138 -12.70 -1.87 15.07
C LEU A 138 -14.02 -2.40 15.64
N ASP A 139 -14.03 -2.87 16.89
CA ASP A 139 -15.22 -3.40 17.56
C ASP A 139 -16.31 -2.33 17.73
N ASN A 140 -15.94 -1.13 18.16
CA ASN A 140 -16.87 0.00 18.30
C ASN A 140 -17.50 0.38 16.95
N THR A 141 -16.68 0.47 15.89
CA THR A 141 -17.19 0.79 14.54
C THR A 141 -18.11 -0.31 14.02
N TRP A 142 -17.82 -1.58 14.31
CA TRP A 142 -18.66 -2.72 13.95
C TRP A 142 -20.02 -2.67 14.66
N ALA A 143 -20.01 -2.40 15.96
CA ALA A 143 -21.22 -2.28 16.77
C ALA A 143 -22.13 -1.13 16.29
N GLU A 144 -21.54 0.00 15.90
CA GLU A 144 -22.28 1.15 15.34
C GLU A 144 -22.91 0.84 13.97
N LEU A 145 -22.22 0.11 13.10
CA LEU A 145 -22.66 -0.17 11.73
C LEU A 145 -23.74 -1.26 11.66
N GLU A 146 -23.64 -2.29 12.48
CA GLU A 146 -24.51 -3.47 12.41
C GLU A 146 -25.49 -3.61 13.59
N GLY A 147 -25.45 -2.68 14.56
CA GLY A 147 -26.23 -2.80 15.79
C GLY A 147 -25.90 -4.06 16.59
N GLY A 148 -24.68 -4.57 16.40
CA GLY A 148 -24.22 -5.84 16.95
C GLY A 148 -23.65 -5.74 18.35
N SER A 149 -23.53 -6.87 19.03
CA SER A 149 -22.80 -6.99 20.28
C SER A 149 -21.29 -6.97 20.03
N SER A 150 -20.52 -6.44 21.01
CA SER A 150 -19.07 -6.45 20.98
C SER A 150 -18.49 -7.83 20.72
N ARG A 151 -17.48 -7.89 19.85
CA ARG A 151 -16.68 -9.09 19.53
C ARG A 151 -15.23 -8.95 19.98
N LEU A 152 -14.94 -7.96 20.83
CA LEU A 152 -13.59 -7.61 21.25
C LEU A 152 -12.81 -8.82 21.78
N SER A 153 -13.41 -9.64 22.63
CA SER A 153 -12.78 -10.85 23.18
C SER A 153 -12.38 -11.89 22.11
N SER A 154 -13.13 -11.94 21.02
CA SER A 154 -12.79 -12.81 19.89
C SER A 154 -11.65 -12.25 19.05
N LEU A 155 -11.61 -10.92 18.86
CA LEU A 155 -10.53 -10.22 18.15
C LEU A 155 -9.22 -10.29 18.94
N GLU A 156 -9.26 -10.06 20.25
CA GLU A 156 -8.10 -10.15 21.15
C GLU A 156 -7.49 -11.57 21.11
N ARG A 157 -8.32 -12.62 21.17
CA ARG A 157 -7.83 -14.00 21.04
C ARG A 157 -7.14 -14.29 19.73
N ILE A 158 -7.66 -13.77 18.61
CA ILE A 158 -7.01 -13.94 17.28
C ILE A 158 -5.64 -13.27 17.26
N LEU A 159 -5.51 -12.10 17.89
CA LEU A 159 -4.25 -11.35 17.95
C LEU A 159 -3.20 -12.00 18.87
N GLU A 160 -3.64 -12.76 19.90
CA GLU A 160 -2.74 -13.50 20.78
C GLU A 160 -2.21 -14.80 20.13
N GLU A 161 -2.92 -15.34 19.13
CA GLU A 161 -2.56 -16.56 18.39
C GLU A 161 -1.66 -16.29 17.16
N CYS A 162 -1.44 -15.01 16.77
CA CYS A 162 -0.57 -14.56 15.66
C CYS A 162 0.82 -14.15 16.13
#